data_076fe7818c34fa946a0970a552330e5a
#
_entry.id   076fe7818c34fa946a0970a552330e5a
#
_cell.length_a   1.000
_cell.length_b   1.000
_cell.length_c   1.000
_cell.angle_alpha   90.00
_cell.angle_beta   90.00
_cell.angle_gamma   90.00
#
_symmetry.space_group_name_H-M   'P 1'
#
loop_
_entity.id
_entity.type
_entity.pdbx_description
1 polymer ?
#
loop_
_entity_poly.entity_id
_entity_poly.type
_entity_poly.pdbx_seq_one_letter_code
_entity_poly.pdbx_strand_id
1 'polypeptide(L)'
;LAAANGDAALLYLYLFANRPLADAQTALRMTQARYDLACATLQQLGLWPQEARQHLDASQAPVYTEQDVIRETRTSREFEAITGETQRRLGRVLSNEELKILLSVYRYLGLPGEVISILVNYCIQRQRSRGISRMPSLRSIEKEAYYWADHGIDTMEQAAVYMQNQLLRQSQLGKIR
;
A
#
# COMPACT_ATOMS: atom_id res chain seq x y z
N LEU A 1 -30.52 18.80 8.12
CA LEU A 1 -29.09 18.98 8.41
C LEU A 1 -28.52 17.85 9.26
N ALA A 2 -29.18 17.44 10.36
CA ALA A 2 -28.70 16.38 11.25
C ALA A 2 -28.64 14.99 10.58
N ALA A 3 -29.58 14.65 9.70
CA ALA A 3 -29.62 13.38 8.96
C ALA A 3 -28.47 13.31 7.93
N ALA A 4 -28.17 14.40 7.24
CA ALA A 4 -27.06 14.46 6.28
C ALA A 4 -25.70 14.27 6.97
N ASN A 5 -25.51 14.80 8.16
CA ASN A 5 -24.30 14.63 8.95
C ASN A 5 -24.15 13.19 9.46
N GLY A 6 -25.27 12.52 9.83
CA GLY A 6 -25.27 11.12 10.23
C GLY A 6 -24.88 10.18 9.09
N ASP A 7 -25.43 10.40 7.90
CA ASP A 7 -25.09 9.63 6.69
C ASP A 7 -23.62 9.81 6.29
N ALA A 8 -23.12 11.04 6.35
CA ALA A 8 -21.72 11.33 6.10
C ALA A 8 -20.79 10.66 7.13
N ALA A 9 -21.15 10.66 8.40
CA ALA A 9 -20.39 9.96 9.45
C ALA A 9 -20.37 8.44 9.24
N LEU A 10 -21.51 7.82 8.87
CA LEU A 10 -21.58 6.40 8.56
C LEU A 10 -20.72 6.04 7.35
N LEU A 11 -20.79 6.86 6.29
CA LEU A 11 -19.97 6.67 5.10
C LEU A 11 -18.49 6.83 5.42
N TYR A 12 -18.11 7.83 6.21
CA TYR A 12 -16.74 8.03 6.66
C TYR A 12 -16.20 6.82 7.43
N LEU A 13 -16.95 6.31 8.41
CA LEU A 13 -16.56 5.13 9.19
C LEU A 13 -16.46 3.88 8.32
N TYR A 14 -17.36 3.73 7.34
CA TYR A 14 -17.31 2.63 6.39
C TYR A 14 -16.02 2.67 5.55
N LEU A 15 -15.65 3.84 5.04
CA LEU A 15 -14.44 4.05 4.26
C LEU A 15 -13.18 3.93 5.12
N PHE A 16 -13.25 4.41 6.36
CA PHE A 16 -12.15 4.28 7.32
C PHE A 16 -11.86 2.82 7.70
N ALA A 17 -12.87 1.95 7.64
CA ALA A 17 -12.72 0.50 7.82
C ALA A 17 -12.14 -0.20 6.57
N ASN A 18 -11.65 0.54 5.58
CA ASN A 18 -11.04 0.04 4.34
C ASN A 18 -11.98 -0.86 3.50
N ARG A 19 -13.26 -0.53 3.47
CA ARG A 19 -14.24 -1.26 2.66
C ARG A 19 -14.40 -0.62 1.27
N PRO A 20 -14.67 -1.40 0.22
CA PRO A 20 -14.78 -0.88 -1.14
C PRO A 20 -15.93 0.10 -1.28
N LEU A 21 -15.65 1.25 -1.90
CA LEU A 21 -16.62 2.32 -2.12
C LEU A 21 -17.83 1.84 -2.96
N ALA A 22 -17.59 0.92 -3.88
CA ALA A 22 -18.64 0.38 -4.76
C ALA A 22 -19.79 -0.29 -3.98
N ASP A 23 -19.48 -0.85 -2.81
CA ASP A 23 -20.47 -1.56 -1.99
C ASP A 23 -21.07 -0.67 -0.88
N ALA A 24 -20.57 0.55 -0.72
CA ALA A 24 -20.94 1.42 0.40
C ALA A 24 -22.44 1.74 0.43
N GLN A 25 -23.02 2.06 -0.70
CA GLN A 25 -24.43 2.39 -0.80
C GLN A 25 -25.32 1.22 -0.35
N THR A 26 -25.02 0.01 -0.82
CA THR A 26 -25.77 -1.21 -0.49
C THR A 26 -25.53 -1.62 0.97
N ALA A 27 -24.30 -1.59 1.44
CA ALA A 27 -23.92 -1.97 2.79
C ALA A 27 -24.51 -1.04 3.86
N LEU A 28 -24.59 0.26 3.57
CA LEU A 28 -25.15 1.26 4.47
C LEU A 28 -26.66 1.45 4.26
N ARG A 29 -27.27 0.72 3.34
CA ARG A 29 -28.71 0.79 2.98
C ARG A 29 -29.17 2.22 2.70
N MET A 30 -28.35 2.99 1.97
CA MET A 30 -28.65 4.37 1.60
C MET A 30 -29.35 4.45 0.24
N THR A 31 -30.30 5.37 0.13
CA THR A 31 -30.82 5.74 -1.21
C THR A 31 -29.76 6.52 -1.97
N GLN A 32 -29.88 6.55 -3.31
CA GLN A 32 -28.91 7.28 -4.15
C GLN A 32 -28.77 8.75 -3.72
N ALA A 33 -29.87 9.43 -3.46
CA ALA A 33 -29.87 10.83 -3.03
C ALA A 33 -29.14 11.04 -1.68
N ARG A 34 -29.33 10.14 -0.72
CA ARG A 34 -28.65 10.20 0.60
C ARG A 34 -27.15 9.93 0.46
N TYR A 35 -26.82 8.97 -0.39
CA TYR A 35 -25.42 8.63 -0.67
C TYR A 35 -24.67 9.81 -1.33
N ASP A 36 -25.28 10.41 -2.38
CA ASP A 36 -24.69 11.55 -3.07
C ASP A 36 -24.49 12.76 -2.14
N LEU A 37 -25.47 13.01 -1.27
CA LEU A 37 -25.37 14.07 -0.27
C LEU A 37 -24.28 13.79 0.78
N ALA A 38 -24.14 12.56 1.22
CA ALA A 38 -23.08 12.15 2.15
C ALA A 38 -21.68 12.32 1.51
N CYS A 39 -21.54 11.92 0.24
CA CYS A 39 -20.32 12.13 -0.52
C CYS A 39 -19.97 13.63 -0.63
N ALA A 40 -20.93 14.46 -1.03
CA ALA A 40 -20.75 15.90 -1.13
C ALA A 40 -20.35 16.54 0.22
N THR A 41 -20.97 16.11 1.30
CA THR A 41 -20.67 16.60 2.67
C THR A 41 -19.24 16.24 3.08
N LEU A 42 -18.79 14.99 2.83
CA LEU A 42 -17.42 14.60 3.14
C LEU A 42 -16.39 15.35 2.30
N GLN A 43 -16.70 15.61 1.02
CA GLN A 43 -15.85 16.42 0.16
C GLN A 43 -15.71 17.86 0.67
N GLN A 44 -16.82 18.50 1.06
CA GLN A 44 -16.82 19.85 1.61
C GLN A 44 -16.03 19.96 2.92
N LEU A 45 -16.09 18.92 3.76
CA LEU A 45 -15.36 18.87 5.02
C LEU A 45 -13.87 18.50 4.84
N GLY A 46 -13.43 18.19 3.62
CA GLY A 46 -12.07 17.70 3.36
C GLY A 46 -11.79 16.32 3.96
N LEU A 47 -12.82 15.62 4.38
CA LEU A 47 -12.74 14.27 4.95
C LEU A 47 -12.96 13.16 3.91
N TRP A 48 -13.24 13.54 2.66
CA TRP A 48 -13.30 12.59 1.57
C TRP A 48 -11.91 11.96 1.43
N PRO A 49 -11.80 10.62 1.53
CA PRO A 49 -10.53 9.99 1.25
C PRO A 49 -10.14 10.38 -0.18
N GLN A 50 -9.07 11.16 -0.28
CA GLN A 50 -8.51 11.50 -1.58
C GLN A 50 -8.14 10.19 -2.25
N GLU A 51 -8.88 9.88 -3.28
CA GLU A 51 -8.96 8.60 -3.95
C GLU A 51 -9.69 7.54 -3.10
N ALA A 52 -10.92 7.25 -3.46
CA ALA A 52 -11.47 5.92 -3.26
C ALA A 52 -10.47 4.99 -3.92
N ARG A 53 -9.55 4.43 -3.14
CA ARG A 53 -8.41 3.71 -3.64
C ARG A 53 -8.93 2.56 -4.47
N GLN A 54 -8.74 2.68 -5.76
CA GLN A 54 -9.00 1.58 -6.66
C GLN A 54 -8.14 0.43 -6.15
N HIS A 55 -8.79 -0.68 -5.82
CA HIS A 55 -8.07 -1.90 -5.53
C HIS A 55 -7.16 -2.19 -6.72
N LEU A 56 -5.85 -2.07 -6.50
CA LEU A 56 -4.87 -2.27 -7.55
C LEU A 56 -4.75 -3.78 -7.79
N ASP A 57 -5.36 -4.21 -8.88
CA ASP A 57 -5.36 -5.63 -9.24
C ASP A 57 -4.05 -5.99 -9.96
N ALA A 58 -3.37 -6.99 -9.44
CA ALA A 58 -2.16 -7.52 -10.07
C ALA A 58 -2.39 -8.01 -11.50
N SER A 59 -3.62 -8.42 -11.85
CA SER A 59 -3.97 -8.84 -13.22
C SER A 59 -4.03 -7.68 -14.20
N GLN A 60 -4.22 -6.44 -13.72
CA GLN A 60 -4.26 -5.22 -14.51
C GLN A 60 -2.92 -4.47 -14.52
N ALA A 61 -1.92 -5.00 -13.81
CA ALA A 61 -0.60 -4.38 -13.80
C ALA A 61 0.01 -4.36 -15.21
N PRO A 62 0.59 -3.24 -15.63
CA PRO A 62 1.25 -3.17 -16.93
C PRO A 62 2.45 -4.13 -16.94
N VAL A 63 2.67 -4.76 -18.07
CA VAL A 63 3.84 -5.62 -18.29
C VAL A 63 5.01 -4.74 -18.68
N TYR A 64 5.91 -4.49 -17.74
CA TYR A 64 7.12 -3.74 -18.01
C TYR A 64 8.18 -4.59 -18.73
N THR A 65 8.87 -3.96 -19.68
CA THR A 65 9.95 -4.57 -20.44
C THR A 65 11.32 -4.20 -19.85
N GLU A 66 12.38 -4.88 -20.30
CA GLU A 66 13.75 -4.49 -19.95
C GLU A 66 14.09 -3.07 -20.39
N GLN A 67 13.55 -2.65 -21.54
CA GLN A 67 13.74 -1.29 -22.05
C GLN A 67 13.09 -0.24 -21.14
N ASP A 68 11.95 -0.56 -20.54
CA ASP A 68 11.29 0.32 -19.59
C ASP A 68 12.14 0.49 -18.32
N VAL A 69 12.72 -0.59 -17.82
CA VAL A 69 13.66 -0.55 -16.69
C VAL A 69 14.89 0.29 -17.01
N ILE A 70 15.51 0.08 -18.18
CA ILE A 70 16.68 0.85 -18.60
C ILE A 70 16.33 2.33 -18.73
N ARG A 71 15.21 2.65 -19.35
CA ARG A 71 14.72 4.03 -19.50
C ARG A 71 14.51 4.68 -18.15
N GLU A 72 13.80 4.01 -17.25
CA GLU A 72 13.52 4.53 -15.92
C GLU A 72 14.80 4.75 -15.10
N THR A 73 15.72 3.80 -15.12
CA THR A 73 17.00 3.93 -14.41
C THR A 73 17.82 5.12 -14.92
N ARG A 74 17.73 5.42 -16.21
CA ARG A 74 18.47 6.57 -16.81
C ARG A 74 17.79 7.92 -16.56
N THR A 75 16.46 7.94 -16.49
CA THR A 75 15.68 9.19 -16.41
C THR A 75 15.26 9.55 -15.00
N SER A 76 15.16 8.58 -14.10
CA SER A 76 14.74 8.76 -12.71
C SER A 76 15.88 8.43 -11.75
N ARG A 77 16.46 9.47 -11.16
CA ARG A 77 17.45 9.32 -10.07
C ARG A 77 16.85 8.63 -8.86
N GLU A 78 15.56 8.83 -8.62
CA GLU A 78 14.86 8.18 -7.54
C GLU A 78 14.78 6.66 -7.73
N PHE A 79 14.42 6.20 -8.94
CA PHE A 79 14.38 4.77 -9.25
C PHE A 79 15.76 4.12 -9.19
N GLU A 80 16.79 4.82 -9.67
CA GLU A 80 18.18 4.38 -9.53
C GLU A 80 18.58 4.21 -8.06
N ALA A 81 18.23 5.18 -7.22
CA ALA A 81 18.48 5.13 -5.78
C ALA A 81 17.74 4.00 -5.09
N ILE A 82 16.46 3.79 -5.43
CA ILE A 82 15.62 2.68 -4.92
C ILE A 82 16.25 1.33 -5.28
N THR A 83 16.68 1.18 -6.53
CA THR A 83 17.33 -0.04 -7.02
C THR A 83 18.62 -0.32 -6.25
N GLY A 84 19.49 0.68 -6.11
CA GLY A 84 20.75 0.56 -5.38
C GLY A 84 20.54 0.23 -3.90
N GLU A 85 19.59 0.89 -3.25
CA GLU A 85 19.25 0.64 -1.85
C GLU A 85 18.68 -0.76 -1.62
N THR A 86 17.78 -1.20 -2.51
CA THR A 86 17.18 -2.54 -2.45
C THR A 86 18.26 -3.62 -2.60
N GLN A 87 19.16 -3.47 -3.56
CA GLN A 87 20.28 -4.39 -3.77
C GLN A 87 21.21 -4.45 -2.55
N ARG A 88 21.51 -3.29 -1.97
CA ARG A 88 22.35 -3.20 -0.77
C ARG A 88 21.73 -3.92 0.43
N ARG A 89 20.43 -3.72 0.65
CA ARG A 89 19.71 -4.36 1.76
C ARG A 89 19.56 -5.87 1.58
N LEU A 90 19.32 -6.32 0.36
CA LEU A 90 19.22 -7.74 0.03
C LEU A 90 20.59 -8.42 -0.09
N GLY A 91 21.68 -7.65 -0.17
CA GLY A 91 23.05 -8.16 -0.29
C GLY A 91 23.34 -8.84 -1.63
N ARG A 92 22.57 -8.52 -2.68
CA ARG A 92 22.74 -9.11 -4.03
C ARG A 92 22.24 -8.17 -5.12
N VAL A 93 22.71 -8.41 -6.34
CA VAL A 93 22.21 -7.74 -7.53
C VAL A 93 20.84 -8.31 -7.91
N LEU A 94 19.92 -7.45 -8.34
CA LEU A 94 18.62 -7.85 -8.84
C LEU A 94 18.69 -8.33 -10.28
N SER A 95 17.95 -9.39 -10.58
CA SER A 95 17.75 -9.86 -11.96
C SER A 95 16.84 -8.91 -12.75
N ASN A 96 16.83 -9.03 -14.09
CA ASN A 96 15.94 -8.24 -14.93
C ASN A 96 14.46 -8.39 -14.55
N GLU A 97 14.03 -9.60 -14.22
CA GLU A 97 12.66 -9.86 -13.78
C GLU A 97 12.35 -9.17 -12.43
N GLU A 98 13.31 -9.18 -11.52
CA GLU A 98 13.18 -8.50 -10.23
C GLU A 98 13.16 -6.98 -10.37
N LEU A 99 13.92 -6.44 -11.32
CA LEU A 99 13.88 -5.00 -11.65
C LEU A 99 12.53 -4.59 -12.24
N LYS A 100 11.90 -5.43 -13.06
CA LYS A 100 10.54 -5.19 -13.57
C LYS A 100 9.51 -5.17 -12.44
N ILE A 101 9.63 -6.07 -11.47
CA ILE A 101 8.78 -6.09 -10.27
C ILE A 101 8.98 -4.79 -9.47
N LEU A 102 10.22 -4.39 -9.24
CA LEU A 102 10.52 -3.15 -8.51
C LEU A 102 9.96 -1.91 -9.23
N LEU A 103 10.06 -1.88 -10.56
CA LEU A 103 9.48 -0.84 -11.39
C LEU A 103 7.95 -0.79 -11.28
N SER A 104 7.28 -1.95 -11.24
CA SER A 104 5.85 -2.05 -11.02
C SER A 104 5.45 -1.49 -9.63
N VAL A 105 6.17 -1.82 -8.60
CA VAL A 105 5.94 -1.28 -7.25
C VAL A 105 6.10 0.24 -7.22
N TYR A 106 7.09 0.76 -7.92
CA TYR A 106 7.36 2.19 -7.98
C TYR A 106 6.35 2.95 -8.83
N ARG A 107 6.05 2.47 -10.06
CA ARG A 107 5.22 3.18 -11.03
C ARG A 107 3.74 2.82 -10.95
N TYR A 108 3.42 1.55 -10.92
CA TYR A 108 2.02 1.10 -10.92
C TYR A 108 1.36 1.24 -9.54
N LEU A 109 2.02 0.76 -8.49
CA LEU A 109 1.53 0.94 -7.14
C LEU A 109 1.76 2.37 -6.62
N GLY A 110 2.65 3.13 -7.24
CA GLY A 110 2.91 4.53 -6.89
C GLY A 110 3.52 4.72 -5.51
N LEU A 111 4.19 3.71 -4.96
CA LEU A 111 4.83 3.83 -3.65
C LEU A 111 6.08 4.71 -3.76
N PRO A 112 6.21 5.74 -2.90
CA PRO A 112 7.43 6.57 -2.85
C PRO A 112 8.67 5.74 -2.50
N GLY A 113 9.83 6.18 -2.97
CA GLY A 113 11.11 5.47 -2.74
C GLY A 113 11.42 5.22 -1.27
N GLU A 114 11.10 6.18 -0.41
CA GLU A 114 11.26 6.06 1.03
C GLU A 114 10.40 4.94 1.62
N VAL A 115 9.15 4.84 1.15
CA VAL A 115 8.21 3.79 1.58
C VAL A 115 8.66 2.42 1.07
N ILE A 116 9.17 2.34 -0.17
CA ILE A 116 9.75 1.10 -0.72
C ILE A 116 10.94 0.64 0.12
N SER A 117 11.81 1.55 0.53
CA SER A 117 12.96 1.22 1.40
C SER A 117 12.52 0.65 2.76
N ILE A 118 11.48 1.24 3.36
CA ILE A 118 10.89 0.75 4.60
C ILE A 118 10.24 -0.63 4.40
N LEU A 119 9.51 -0.81 3.30
CA LEU A 119 8.87 -2.06 2.93
C LEU A 119 9.88 -3.21 2.79
N VAL A 120 10.97 -2.99 2.08
CA VAL A 120 12.05 -3.98 1.92
C VAL A 120 12.63 -4.37 3.29
N ASN A 121 12.92 -3.39 4.12
CA ASN A 121 13.43 -3.62 5.48
C ASN A 121 12.42 -4.40 6.35
N TYR A 122 11.15 -4.04 6.27
CA TYR A 122 10.07 -4.75 6.95
C TYR A 122 10.01 -6.22 6.54
N CYS A 123 10.07 -6.52 5.24
CA CYS A 123 10.05 -7.90 4.75
C CYS A 123 11.27 -8.70 5.24
N ILE A 124 12.45 -8.08 5.30
CA ILE A 124 13.67 -8.70 5.85
C ILE A 124 13.48 -9.01 7.34
N GLN A 125 13.05 -8.05 8.13
CA GLN A 125 12.85 -8.22 9.57
C GLN A 125 11.77 -9.27 9.88
N ARG A 126 10.69 -9.28 9.11
CA ARG A 126 9.61 -10.27 9.23
C ARG A 126 10.09 -11.70 8.97
N GLN A 127 10.96 -11.91 7.99
CA GLN A 127 11.57 -13.23 7.77
C GLN A 127 12.50 -13.62 8.91
N ARG A 128 13.35 -12.71 9.37
CA ARG A 128 14.25 -12.96 10.51
C ARG A 128 13.48 -13.31 11.79
N SER A 129 12.39 -12.62 12.07
CA SER A 129 11.54 -12.90 13.24
C SER A 129 10.87 -14.28 13.20
N ARG A 130 10.71 -14.86 11.99
CA ARG A 130 10.22 -16.21 11.78
C ARG A 130 11.32 -17.28 11.75
N GLY A 131 12.55 -16.90 12.05
CA GLY A 131 13.71 -17.79 12.02
C GLY A 131 14.19 -18.16 10.61
N ILE A 132 13.76 -17.42 9.59
CA ILE A 132 14.17 -17.62 8.19
C ILE A 132 15.41 -16.79 7.91
N SER A 133 16.55 -17.44 7.68
CA SER A 133 17.82 -16.79 7.38
C SER A 133 17.91 -16.25 5.96
N ARG A 134 17.10 -16.81 5.05
CA ARG A 134 17.09 -16.43 3.63
C ARG A 134 16.48 -15.05 3.45
N MET A 135 17.05 -14.24 2.56
CA MET A 135 16.48 -12.94 2.19
C MET A 135 15.16 -13.08 1.42
N PRO A 136 14.21 -12.16 1.59
CA PRO A 136 12.95 -12.20 0.87
C PRO A 136 13.16 -12.09 -0.64
N SER A 137 12.33 -12.78 -1.42
CA SER A 137 12.27 -12.60 -2.86
C SER A 137 11.51 -11.32 -3.23
N LEU A 138 11.81 -10.73 -4.39
CA LEU A 138 11.07 -9.56 -4.86
C LEU A 138 9.56 -9.87 -5.04
N ARG A 139 9.18 -11.09 -5.36
CA ARG A 139 7.76 -11.50 -5.42
C ARG A 139 7.07 -11.46 -4.05
N SER A 140 7.77 -11.79 -2.98
CA SER A 140 7.20 -11.66 -1.63
C SER A 140 7.11 -10.21 -1.18
N ILE A 141 8.08 -9.39 -1.58
CA ILE A 141 8.05 -7.93 -1.36
C ILE A 141 6.91 -7.30 -2.17
N GLU A 142 6.71 -7.70 -3.42
CA GLU A 142 5.60 -7.26 -4.28
C GLU A 142 4.23 -7.54 -3.65
N LYS A 143 4.01 -8.74 -3.12
CA LYS A 143 2.76 -9.07 -2.42
C LYS A 143 2.48 -8.16 -1.23
N GLU A 144 3.50 -7.87 -0.46
CA GLU A 144 3.39 -6.93 0.66
C GLU A 144 3.17 -5.49 0.17
N ALA A 145 3.79 -5.12 -0.96
CA ALA A 145 3.59 -3.81 -1.60
C ALA A 145 2.14 -3.61 -2.04
N TYR A 146 1.50 -4.62 -2.64
CA TYR A 146 0.07 -4.59 -2.96
C TYR A 146 -0.79 -4.42 -1.71
N TYR A 147 -0.48 -5.16 -0.66
CA TYR A 147 -1.17 -5.01 0.62
C TYR A 147 -1.05 -3.58 1.17
N TRP A 148 0.15 -3.01 1.15
CA TRP A 148 0.39 -1.64 1.61
C TRP A 148 -0.36 -0.62 0.74
N ALA A 149 -0.30 -0.75 -0.57
CA ALA A 149 -1.02 0.13 -1.48
C ALA A 149 -2.54 0.05 -1.26
N ASP A 150 -3.12 -1.13 -1.11
CA ASP A 150 -4.54 -1.34 -0.85
C ASP A 150 -4.99 -0.76 0.49
N HIS A 151 -4.13 -0.78 1.51
CA HIS A 151 -4.42 -0.26 2.85
C HIS A 151 -3.96 1.17 3.07
N GLY A 152 -3.45 1.79 2.02
CA GLY A 152 -3.05 3.17 2.06
C GLY A 152 -1.81 3.50 2.85
N ILE A 153 -0.92 2.55 2.92
CA ILE A 153 0.38 2.73 3.56
C ILE A 153 1.34 3.25 2.48
N ASP A 154 1.26 4.55 2.22
CA ASP A 154 2.03 5.24 1.18
C ASP A 154 2.86 6.42 1.70
N THR A 155 2.90 6.62 3.02
CA THR A 155 3.78 7.57 3.69
C THR A 155 4.67 6.89 4.73
N MET A 156 5.76 7.55 5.09
CA MET A 156 6.68 7.05 6.13
C MET A 156 5.98 6.88 7.49
N GLU A 157 5.10 7.81 7.84
CA GLU A 157 4.36 7.79 9.10
C GLU A 157 3.41 6.60 9.15
N GLN A 158 2.68 6.35 8.09
CA GLN A 158 1.75 5.20 7.98
C GLN A 158 2.52 3.87 8.01
N ALA A 159 3.65 3.80 7.30
CA ALA A 159 4.53 2.63 7.33
C ALA A 159 5.07 2.35 8.74
N ALA A 160 5.52 3.39 9.45
CA ALA A 160 6.01 3.28 10.83
C ALA A 160 4.93 2.79 11.79
N VAL A 161 3.71 3.35 11.70
CA VAL A 161 2.55 2.93 12.49
C VAL A 161 2.19 1.46 12.21
N TYR A 162 2.17 1.08 10.94
CA TYR A 162 1.91 -0.31 10.55
C TYR A 162 2.93 -1.28 11.14
N MET A 163 4.22 -0.98 10.99
CA MET A 163 5.31 -1.80 11.54
C MET A 163 5.21 -1.94 13.07
N GLN A 164 4.95 -0.84 13.76
CA GLN A 164 4.78 -0.84 15.22
C GLN A 164 3.61 -1.72 15.66
N ASN A 165 2.47 -1.63 14.97
CA ASN A 165 1.31 -2.46 15.24
C ASN A 165 1.60 -3.95 15.00
N GLN A 166 2.37 -4.29 13.98
CA GLN A 166 2.77 -5.68 13.71
C GLN A 166 3.70 -6.21 14.81
N LEU A 167 4.64 -5.42 15.29
CA LEU A 167 5.52 -5.80 16.41
C LEU A 167 4.74 -6.04 17.69
N LEU A 168 3.77 -5.17 18.01
CA LEU A 168 2.89 -5.35 19.18
C LEU A 168 2.07 -6.64 19.09
N ARG A 169 1.50 -6.96 17.93
CA ARG A 169 0.77 -8.22 17.71
C ARG A 169 1.65 -9.44 17.91
N GLN A 170 2.88 -9.41 17.41
CA GLN A 170 3.83 -10.51 17.58
C GLN A 170 4.24 -10.70 19.06
N SER A 171 4.43 -9.61 19.78
CA SER A 171 4.77 -9.67 21.21
C SER A 171 3.63 -10.21 22.08
N GLN A 172 2.39 -9.94 21.73
CA GLN A 172 1.20 -10.48 22.41
C GLN A 172 1.03 -11.98 22.14
N LEU A 173 1.25 -12.43 20.91
CA LEU A 173 1.19 -13.85 20.56
C LEU A 173 2.31 -14.67 21.24
N GLY A 174 3.47 -14.07 21.49
CA GLY A 174 4.56 -14.70 22.23
C GLY A 174 4.30 -14.86 23.73
N LYS A 175 3.37 -14.11 24.31
CA LYS A 175 3.01 -14.19 25.76
C LYS A 175 1.95 -15.24 26.07
N ILE A 176 1.33 -15.85 25.07
CA ILE A 176 0.26 -16.86 25.22
C ILE A 176 0.82 -18.30 25.23
N ARG A 177 2.15 -18.45 25.16
CA ARG A 177 2.81 -19.77 25.26
C ARG A 177 3.31 -20.06 26.65
#